data_53194788c740635351856de07e8c675a
#
_entry.id   53194788c740635351856de07e8c675a
#
_cell.length_a   1.000
_cell.length_b   1.000
_cell.length_c   1.000
_cell.angle_alpha   90.00
_cell.angle_beta   90.00
_cell.angle_gamma   90.00
#
_symmetry.space_group_name_H-M   'P 1'
#
loop_
_entity.id
_entity.type
_entity.pdbx_description
1 polymer ?
#
loop_
_entity_poly.entity_id
_entity_poly.type
_entity_poly.pdbx_seq_one_letter_code
_entity_poly.pdbx_strand_id
1 'polypeptide(L)'
;MNKIKPPTFDGEHKKDEDAKTWLLGMRKHFQLHNYSVHAEGRISIYQLKGKALMWWDQFVPVQHIDEKKVTWREFKRYFQKKYLTKK
;
A
#
# COMPACT_ATOMS: atom_id res chain seq x y z
N MET A 1 -23.54 -3.99 12.98
CA MET A 1 -22.60 -2.88 12.80
C MET A 1 -21.55 -3.21 11.77
N ASN A 2 -21.50 -2.43 10.76
CA ASN A 2 -20.56 -2.66 9.69
C ASN A 2 -19.25 -1.95 9.98
N LYS A 3 -18.17 -2.69 9.89
CA LYS A 3 -16.86 -2.10 9.96
C LYS A 3 -16.35 -1.96 8.54
N ILE A 4 -15.90 -0.75 8.21
CA ILE A 4 -15.32 -0.50 6.92
C ILE A 4 -13.86 -0.88 7.00
N LYS A 5 -13.50 -1.91 6.26
CA LYS A 5 -12.12 -2.37 6.25
C LYS A 5 -11.44 -1.91 4.97
N PRO A 6 -10.15 -1.55 5.05
CA PRO A 6 -9.44 -1.21 3.83
C PRO A 6 -9.24 -2.46 2.97
N PRO A 7 -9.14 -2.30 1.67
CA PRO A 7 -8.91 -3.45 0.79
C PRO A 7 -7.50 -3.99 0.95
N THR A 8 -7.32 -5.26 0.61
CA THR A 8 -6.01 -5.89 0.62
C THR A 8 -5.49 -6.03 -0.81
N PHE A 9 -4.18 -6.21 -0.93
CA PHE A 9 -3.53 -6.38 -2.23
C PHE A 9 -2.50 -7.49 -2.12
N ASP A 10 -2.64 -8.52 -2.95
CA ASP A 10 -1.76 -9.67 -2.86
C ASP A 10 -0.69 -9.73 -3.96
N GLY A 11 -0.75 -8.84 -4.93
CA GLY A 11 0.25 -8.82 -5.98
C GLY A 11 0.12 -9.92 -7.02
N GLU A 12 -0.95 -10.72 -6.94
CA GLU A 12 -1.16 -11.80 -7.89
C GLU A 12 -1.75 -11.35 -9.21
N HIS A 13 -2.31 -10.18 -9.21
CA HIS A 13 -2.97 -9.65 -10.40
C HIS A 13 -1.93 -9.13 -11.37
N LYS A 14 -2.23 -9.24 -12.65
CA LYS A 14 -1.28 -8.88 -13.69
C LYS A 14 -1.63 -7.58 -14.40
N LYS A 15 -2.77 -7.00 -14.06
CA LYS A 15 -3.22 -5.77 -14.72
C LYS A 15 -2.90 -4.56 -13.87
N ASP A 16 -2.46 -3.51 -14.54
CA ASP A 16 -2.21 -2.23 -13.88
C ASP A 16 -3.45 -1.72 -13.16
N GLU A 17 -4.62 -2.02 -13.73
CA GLU A 17 -5.87 -1.55 -13.14
C GLU A 17 -6.11 -2.07 -11.75
N ASP A 18 -5.64 -3.30 -11.47
CA ASP A 18 -5.84 -3.87 -10.15
C ASP A 18 -5.07 -3.06 -9.10
N ALA A 19 -3.84 -2.69 -9.43
CA ALA A 19 -3.04 -1.88 -8.52
C ALA A 19 -3.64 -0.49 -8.35
N LYS A 20 -4.10 0.11 -9.45
CA LYS A 20 -4.72 1.43 -9.38
C LYS A 20 -5.99 1.40 -8.55
N THR A 21 -6.80 0.36 -8.74
CA THR A 21 -8.04 0.21 -7.99
C THR A 21 -7.77 0.07 -6.50
N TRP A 22 -6.74 -0.70 -6.18
CA TRP A 22 -6.38 -0.85 -4.76
C TRP A 22 -5.96 0.48 -4.14
N LEU A 23 -5.10 1.23 -4.85
CA LEU A 23 -4.68 2.54 -4.34
C LEU A 23 -5.87 3.47 -4.15
N LEU A 24 -6.81 3.45 -5.10
CA LEU A 24 -8.00 4.28 -4.98
C LEU A 24 -8.84 3.87 -3.78
N GLY A 25 -8.97 2.55 -3.56
CA GLY A 25 -9.72 2.05 -2.42
C GLY A 25 -9.08 2.47 -1.09
N MET A 26 -7.75 2.43 -1.02
CA MET A 26 -7.05 2.88 0.17
C MET A 26 -7.26 4.37 0.40
N ARG A 27 -7.18 5.16 -0.66
CA ARG A 27 -7.40 6.60 -0.55
C ARG A 27 -8.80 6.90 -0.02
N LYS A 28 -9.80 6.20 -0.56
CA LYS A 28 -11.16 6.40 -0.10
C LYS A 28 -11.32 6.00 1.35
N HIS A 29 -10.67 4.92 1.75
CA HIS A 29 -10.72 4.51 3.14
C HIS A 29 -10.15 5.59 4.05
N PHE A 30 -9.02 6.17 3.66
CA PHE A 30 -8.40 7.20 4.47
C PHE A 30 -9.24 8.47 4.55
N GLN A 31 -10.03 8.74 3.51
CA GLN A 31 -10.92 9.90 3.52
C GLN A 31 -12.06 9.75 4.52
N LEU A 32 -12.39 8.53 4.88
CA LEU A 32 -13.46 8.27 5.84
C LEU A 32 -12.97 8.34 7.28
N HIS A 33 -11.67 8.39 7.48
CA HIS A 33 -11.08 8.35 8.82
C HIS A 33 -10.06 9.46 8.96
N ASN A 34 -9.78 9.80 10.20
CA ASN A 34 -8.88 10.91 10.48
C ASN A 34 -7.54 10.37 10.97
N TYR A 35 -6.85 9.65 10.12
CA TYR A 35 -5.55 9.09 10.44
C TYR A 35 -4.43 10.10 10.19
N SER A 36 -3.34 9.96 10.96
CA SER A 36 -2.13 10.69 10.62
C SER A 36 -1.50 10.08 9.37
N VAL A 37 -0.61 10.83 8.73
CA VAL A 37 0.03 10.32 7.51
C VAL A 37 0.88 9.09 7.78
N HIS A 38 1.49 9.01 8.97
CA HIS A 38 2.27 7.82 9.33
C HIS A 38 1.37 6.63 9.61
N ALA A 39 0.22 6.86 10.23
CA ALA A 39 -0.73 5.79 10.45
C ALA A 39 -1.24 5.25 9.12
N GLU A 40 -1.50 6.14 8.16
CA GLU A 40 -1.94 5.71 6.84
C GLU A 40 -0.90 4.84 6.16
N GLY A 41 0.38 5.20 6.33
CA GLY A 41 1.46 4.38 5.77
C GLY A 41 1.47 2.99 6.36
N ARG A 42 1.36 2.89 7.69
CA ARG A 42 1.36 1.59 8.35
C ARG A 42 0.16 0.74 7.97
N ILE A 43 -1.01 1.37 7.86
CA ILE A 43 -2.20 0.64 7.46
C ILE A 43 -2.03 0.08 6.06
N SER A 44 -1.45 0.85 5.16
CA SER A 44 -1.22 0.39 3.79
C SER A 44 -0.30 -0.82 3.76
N ILE A 45 0.77 -0.79 4.53
CA ILE A 45 1.70 -1.90 4.61
C ILE A 45 0.99 -3.16 5.12
N TYR A 46 0.13 -2.99 6.10
CA TYR A 46 -0.62 -4.11 6.67
C TYR A 46 -1.58 -4.76 5.68
N GLN A 47 -1.99 -4.03 4.66
CA GLN A 47 -2.93 -4.58 3.69
C GLN A 47 -2.25 -5.38 2.58
N LEU A 48 -0.93 -5.41 2.56
CA LEU A 48 -0.21 -6.23 1.59
C LEU A 48 -0.26 -7.69 2.02
N LYS A 49 -0.52 -8.56 1.08
CA LYS A 49 -0.60 -10.00 1.31
C LYS A 49 0.21 -10.72 0.25
N GLY A 50 0.49 -11.99 0.48
CA GLY A 50 1.10 -12.85 -0.51
C GLY A 50 2.34 -12.25 -1.15
N LYS A 51 2.37 -12.23 -2.45
CA LYS A 51 3.54 -11.74 -3.19
C LYS A 51 3.84 -10.27 -2.91
N ALA A 52 2.82 -9.47 -2.73
CA ALA A 52 3.03 -8.05 -2.45
C ALA A 52 3.70 -7.87 -1.09
N LEU A 53 3.29 -8.65 -0.10
CA LEU A 53 3.92 -8.60 1.21
C LEU A 53 5.37 -9.05 1.12
N MET A 54 5.64 -10.12 0.37
CA MET A 54 7.01 -10.59 0.19
C MET A 54 7.89 -9.54 -0.47
N TRP A 55 7.34 -8.87 -1.48
CA TRP A 55 8.07 -7.77 -2.12
C TRP A 55 8.43 -6.70 -1.10
N TRP A 56 7.48 -6.29 -0.30
CA TRP A 56 7.72 -5.22 0.66
C TRP A 56 8.76 -5.63 1.71
N ASP A 57 8.64 -6.85 2.21
CA ASP A 57 9.57 -7.34 3.23
C ASP A 57 11.00 -7.37 2.72
N GLN A 58 11.20 -7.64 1.45
CA GLN A 58 12.53 -7.64 0.87
C GLN A 58 12.99 -6.23 0.50
N PHE A 59 12.05 -5.39 0.11
CA PHE A 59 12.34 -4.03 -0.32
C PHE A 59 12.82 -3.15 0.83
N VAL A 60 12.21 -3.32 1.98
CA VAL A 60 12.48 -2.46 3.14
C VAL A 60 13.95 -2.48 3.54
N PRO A 61 14.58 -3.65 3.77
CA PRO A 61 16.00 -3.61 4.18
C PRO A 61 16.92 -3.16 3.06
N VAL A 62 16.61 -3.50 1.82
CA VAL A 62 17.45 -3.10 0.69
C VAL A 62 17.47 -1.58 0.56
N GLN A 63 16.34 -0.94 0.79
CA GLN A 63 16.22 0.51 0.64
C GLN A 63 16.46 1.24 1.95
N HIS A 64 16.77 0.53 3.01
CA HIS A 64 17.02 1.15 4.34
C HIS A 64 15.83 1.98 4.81
N ILE A 65 14.64 1.42 4.65
CA ILE A 65 13.40 2.11 5.00
C ILE A 65 13.06 1.82 6.46
N ASP A 66 12.66 2.88 7.17
CA ASP A 66 12.10 2.73 8.51
C ASP A 66 10.58 2.69 8.37
N GLU A 67 10.01 1.49 8.48
CA GLU A 67 8.57 1.31 8.26
C GLU A 67 7.72 2.19 9.17
N LYS A 68 8.22 2.49 10.34
CA LYS A 68 7.46 3.30 11.29
C LYS A 68 7.31 4.74 10.83
N LYS A 69 8.19 5.17 9.93
CA LYS A 69 8.19 6.54 9.45
C LYS A 69 7.62 6.70 8.05
N VAL A 70 7.25 5.60 7.41
CA VAL A 70 6.70 5.67 6.06
C VAL A 70 5.34 6.31 6.09
N THR A 71 5.14 7.33 5.24
CA THR A 71 3.84 7.97 5.08
C THR A 71 3.11 7.31 3.92
N TRP A 72 1.80 7.58 3.83
CA TRP A 72 1.00 7.11 2.69
C TRP A 72 1.62 7.55 1.37
N ARG A 73 2.06 8.80 1.32
CA ARG A 73 2.64 9.38 0.11
C ARG A 73 3.89 8.61 -0.31
N GLU A 74 4.76 8.33 0.66
CA GLU A 74 6.00 7.59 0.36
C GLU A 74 5.70 6.16 -0.05
N PHE A 75 4.80 5.50 0.70
CA PHE A 75 4.41 4.14 0.37
C PHE A 75 3.84 4.07 -1.05
N LYS A 76 2.96 5.00 -1.37
CA LYS A 76 2.32 5.02 -2.69
C LYS A 76 3.36 5.15 -3.78
N ARG A 77 4.37 5.99 -3.58
CA ARG A 77 5.43 6.16 -4.57
C ARG A 77 6.21 4.88 -4.79
N TYR A 78 6.59 4.20 -3.71
CA TYR A 78 7.29 2.92 -3.83
C TYR A 78 6.42 1.89 -4.54
N PHE A 79 5.17 1.83 -4.15
CA PHE A 79 4.21 0.88 -4.73
C PHE A 79 4.01 1.12 -6.21
N GLN A 80 3.87 2.37 -6.60
CA GLN A 80 3.66 2.69 -8.01
C GLN A 80 4.86 2.31 -8.86
N LYS A 81 6.05 2.49 -8.33
CA LYS A 81 7.25 2.07 -9.06
C LYS A 81 7.26 0.57 -9.30
N LYS A 82 6.78 -0.20 -8.35
CA LYS A 82 6.77 -1.65 -8.48
C LYS A 82 5.68 -2.13 -9.41
N TYR A 83 4.48 -1.61 -9.26
CA TYR A 83 3.32 -2.18 -9.94
C TYR A 83 2.76 -1.36 -11.08
N LEU A 84 3.13 -0.10 -11.19
CA LEU A 84 2.56 0.77 -12.22
C LEU A 84 3.61 1.40 -13.13
N THR A 85 4.82 0.88 -13.09
CA THR A 85 5.87 1.39 -13.97
C THR A 85 5.55 1.00 -15.41
N LYS A 86 5.61 1.99 -16.29
CA LYS A 86 5.40 1.75 -17.70
C LYS A 86 6.72 1.79 -18.45
N LYS A 87 6.80 0.98 -19.45
CA LYS A 87 7.98 0.97 -20.33
C LYS A 87 7.85 2.00 -21.39
#